data_1bbc42a3a4ecd3f7f59534b20ce9e054
#
_entry.id   1bbc42a3a4ecd3f7f59534b20ce9e054
#
_cell.length_a   1.000
_cell.length_b   1.000
_cell.length_c   1.000
_cell.angle_alpha   90.00
_cell.angle_beta   90.00
_cell.angle_gamma   90.00
#
_symmetry.space_group_name_H-M   'P 1'
#
loop_
_entity.id
_entity.type
_entity.pdbx_description
1 polymer ?
#
loop_
_entity_poly.entity_id
_entity_poly.type
_entity_poly.pdbx_seq_one_letter_code
_entity_poly.pdbx_strand_id
1 'polypeptide(L)'
;MYKRQVPVGFEKIEGGAHGYYHLEDKRIALDEGMSELQTLKTLIHEIAHAKLHDIDLNAPLEDLENRPDRRTREVQAESIAYTVCQHYGLDTSDYSFGYVAGWSAGRDLAELKSSLETIRSTAAEIINSIDEHIAELQKEQAQDAPREKAAMQEYIYKIEANPRTTGDNDRFFLQAYLPQENGRAKIGDVLYIGSLAKCRELMGGLNAGELTQGEVKELYAKAQEAEADKDTFS
;
A
#
# COMPACT_ATOMS: atom_id res chain seq x y z
N MET A 1 -5.02 -2.23 25.96
CA MET A 1 -3.58 -1.93 25.92
C MET A 1 -3.33 -1.21 24.60
N TYR A 2 -3.03 0.08 24.61
CA TYR A 2 -2.78 0.83 23.35
C TYR A 2 -1.52 0.25 22.70
N LYS A 3 -1.68 -0.41 21.53
CA LYS A 3 -0.52 -0.79 20.71
C LYS A 3 0.19 0.52 20.31
N ARG A 4 1.42 0.71 20.74
CA ARG A 4 2.24 1.88 20.43
C ARG A 4 2.53 1.83 18.93
N GLN A 5 1.94 2.73 18.17
CA GLN A 5 2.25 2.88 16.75
C GLN A 5 3.63 3.53 16.63
N VAL A 6 4.51 2.94 15.85
CA VAL A 6 5.83 3.50 15.52
C VAL A 6 5.64 4.38 14.28
N PRO A 7 5.92 5.69 14.34
CA PRO A 7 5.83 6.56 13.17
C PRO A 7 6.81 6.12 12.09
N VAL A 8 6.36 6.13 10.84
CA VAL A 8 7.17 5.82 9.66
C VAL A 8 7.22 7.03 8.75
N GLY A 9 8.39 7.40 8.27
CA GLY A 9 8.59 8.51 7.32
C GLY A 9 9.59 8.14 6.24
N PHE A 10 9.50 8.86 5.12
CA PHE A 10 10.46 8.79 4.02
C PHE A 10 11.39 10.00 4.08
N GLU A 11 12.68 9.78 3.90
CA GLU A 11 13.68 10.82 3.84
C GLU A 11 14.88 10.36 2.99
N LYS A 12 15.67 11.31 2.49
CA LYS A 12 16.89 10.98 1.78
C LYS A 12 17.96 10.56 2.77
N ILE A 13 18.38 9.29 2.72
CA ILE A 13 19.39 8.74 3.62
C ILE A 13 20.76 8.72 2.91
N GLU A 14 21.72 9.43 3.47
CA GLU A 14 23.09 9.41 2.95
C GLU A 14 23.87 8.17 3.46
N GLY A 15 24.86 7.70 2.68
CA GLY A 15 25.76 6.62 3.10
C GLY A 15 25.29 5.20 2.72
N GLY A 16 24.23 5.06 1.91
CA GLY A 16 23.81 3.78 1.33
C GLY A 16 23.00 2.87 2.25
N ALA A 17 22.56 3.36 3.40
CA ALA A 17 21.55 2.68 4.22
C ALA A 17 20.16 2.87 3.60
N HIS A 18 19.34 1.83 3.62
CA HIS A 18 17.98 1.86 3.08
C HIS A 18 16.92 2.31 4.10
N GLY A 19 17.24 2.23 5.38
CA GLY A 19 16.38 2.64 6.47
C GLY A 19 17.10 2.56 7.81
N TYR A 20 16.43 3.05 8.85
CA TYR A 20 16.88 2.89 10.23
C TYR A 20 15.75 3.12 11.24
N TYR A 21 15.83 2.45 12.37
CA TYR A 21 15.01 2.75 13.54
C TYR A 21 15.74 3.75 14.46
N HIS A 22 15.16 4.93 14.66
CA HIS A 22 15.73 5.98 15.50
C HIS A 22 15.36 5.76 16.98
N LEU A 23 16.38 5.47 17.80
CA LEU A 23 16.16 5.09 19.21
C LEU A 23 15.63 6.22 20.09
N GLU A 24 15.96 7.47 19.81
CA GLU A 24 15.49 8.61 20.60
C GLU A 24 14.04 8.96 20.24
N ASP A 25 13.75 9.15 18.96
CA ASP A 25 12.44 9.58 18.50
C ASP A 25 11.43 8.42 18.39
N LYS A 26 11.92 7.17 18.52
CA LYS A 26 11.09 5.96 18.37
C LYS A 26 10.33 5.94 17.04
N ARG A 27 11.01 6.31 15.96
CA ARG A 27 10.46 6.35 14.59
C ARG A 27 11.30 5.50 13.64
N ILE A 28 10.68 5.10 12.55
CA ILE A 28 11.34 4.45 11.42
C ILE A 28 11.50 5.47 10.30
N ALA A 29 12.69 5.55 9.72
CA ALA A 29 12.97 6.28 8.49
C ALA A 29 13.33 5.31 7.37
N LEU A 30 12.79 5.56 6.17
CA LEU A 30 13.04 4.79 4.95
C LEU A 30 13.63 5.71 3.89
N ASP A 31 14.59 5.21 3.11
CA ASP A 31 15.18 5.98 2.02
C ASP A 31 14.18 6.20 0.88
N GLU A 32 14.19 7.42 0.33
CA GLU A 32 13.37 7.77 -0.82
C GLU A 32 13.89 7.10 -2.10
N GLY A 33 12.99 6.74 -3.00
CA GLY A 33 13.34 6.23 -4.33
C GLY A 33 13.67 4.73 -4.41
N MET A 34 13.49 3.97 -3.33
CA MET A 34 13.55 2.50 -3.37
C MET A 34 12.38 1.90 -4.15
N SER A 35 12.56 0.70 -4.72
CA SER A 35 11.43 -0.08 -5.25
C SER A 35 10.45 -0.46 -4.14
N GLU A 36 9.19 -0.75 -4.50
CA GLU A 36 8.17 -1.17 -3.53
C GLU A 36 8.60 -2.39 -2.71
N LEU A 37 9.18 -3.39 -3.36
CA LEU A 37 9.69 -4.60 -2.68
C LEU A 37 10.81 -4.27 -1.70
N GLN A 38 11.76 -3.44 -2.09
CA GLN A 38 12.85 -3.01 -1.21
C GLN A 38 12.34 -2.19 -0.04
N THR A 39 11.39 -1.28 -0.29
CA THR A 39 10.74 -0.46 0.75
C THR A 39 10.04 -1.34 1.77
N LEU A 40 9.24 -2.32 1.32
CA LEU A 40 8.52 -3.23 2.20
C LEU A 40 9.47 -4.10 3.03
N LYS A 41 10.50 -4.69 2.40
CA LYS A 41 11.51 -5.47 3.12
C LYS A 41 12.22 -4.64 4.18
N THR A 42 12.66 -3.43 3.82
CA THR A 42 13.34 -2.52 4.74
C THR A 42 12.41 -2.12 5.90
N LEU A 43 11.15 -1.80 5.61
CA LEU A 43 10.17 -1.47 6.65
C LEU A 43 10.01 -2.61 7.66
N ILE A 44 9.88 -3.87 7.21
CA ILE A 44 9.75 -5.03 8.10
C ILE A 44 11.03 -5.22 8.92
N HIS A 45 12.20 -5.01 8.33
CA HIS A 45 13.49 -5.05 9.02
C HIS A 45 13.55 -4.01 10.16
N GLU A 46 13.15 -2.77 9.90
CA GLU A 46 13.13 -1.71 10.91
C GLU A 46 12.03 -1.93 11.97
N ILE A 47 10.90 -2.53 11.61
CA ILE A 47 9.88 -2.98 12.57
C ILE A 47 10.46 -4.05 13.50
N ALA A 48 11.27 -4.98 13.01
CA ALA A 48 11.93 -5.97 13.84
C ALA A 48 12.91 -5.30 14.82
N HIS A 49 13.68 -4.30 14.40
CA HIS A 49 14.49 -3.49 15.30
C HIS A 49 13.66 -2.76 16.36
N ALA A 50 12.57 -2.13 15.97
CA ALA A 50 11.67 -1.44 16.91
C ALA A 50 11.04 -2.39 17.94
N LYS A 51 10.74 -3.64 17.55
CA LYS A 51 10.13 -4.64 18.45
C LYS A 51 11.13 -5.32 19.39
N LEU A 52 12.31 -5.68 18.89
CA LEU A 52 13.27 -6.51 19.61
C LEU A 52 14.45 -5.73 20.19
N HIS A 53 14.82 -4.63 19.57
CA HIS A 53 16.07 -3.95 19.85
C HIS A 53 15.87 -2.52 20.35
N ASP A 54 14.61 -2.13 20.58
CA ASP A 54 14.29 -0.85 21.23
C ASP A 54 14.82 -0.87 22.67
N ILE A 55 15.36 0.26 23.09
CA ILE A 55 15.88 0.47 24.44
C ILE A 55 15.47 1.82 24.97
N ASP A 56 15.35 1.93 26.28
CA ASP A 56 15.40 3.20 26.96
C ASP A 56 16.86 3.64 27.05
N LEU A 57 17.22 4.73 26.41
CA LEU A 57 18.59 5.29 26.44
C LEU A 57 18.99 5.77 27.83
N ASN A 58 18.02 5.93 28.77
CA ASN A 58 18.24 6.29 30.17
C ASN A 58 18.24 5.05 31.08
N ALA A 59 18.17 3.83 30.53
CA ALA A 59 18.20 2.61 31.28
C ALA A 59 19.55 2.42 32.00
N PRO A 60 19.61 1.66 33.09
CA PRO A 60 20.88 1.31 33.77
C PRO A 60 21.87 0.66 32.80
N LEU A 61 23.16 0.89 33.04
CA LEU A 61 24.24 0.34 32.18
C LEU A 61 24.16 -1.18 32.05
N GLU A 62 23.77 -1.89 33.09
CA GLU A 62 23.60 -3.34 33.08
C GLU A 62 22.59 -3.82 32.04
N ASP A 63 21.49 -3.09 31.83
CA ASP A 63 20.48 -3.40 30.83
C ASP A 63 21.01 -3.13 29.40
N LEU A 64 21.87 -2.13 29.28
CA LEU A 64 22.52 -1.80 28.01
C LEU A 64 23.59 -2.82 27.61
N GLU A 65 24.33 -3.37 28.61
CA GLU A 65 25.37 -4.39 28.41
C GLU A 65 24.80 -5.78 28.09
N ASN A 66 23.61 -6.10 28.58
CA ASN A 66 22.93 -7.38 28.36
C ASN A 66 22.25 -7.49 26.97
N ARG A 67 22.40 -6.50 26.10
CA ARG A 67 21.83 -6.54 24.76
C ARG A 67 22.54 -7.55 23.86
N PRO A 68 21.83 -8.20 22.93
CA PRO A 68 22.48 -8.93 21.85
C PRO A 68 23.48 -8.03 21.11
N ASP A 69 24.61 -8.58 20.71
CA ASP A 69 25.60 -7.85 19.91
C ASP A 69 24.99 -7.34 18.59
N ARG A 70 25.63 -6.35 17.98
CA ARG A 70 25.12 -5.74 16.74
C ARG A 70 24.84 -6.77 15.67
N ARG A 71 25.75 -7.73 15.49
CA ARG A 71 25.62 -8.76 14.45
C ARG A 71 24.41 -9.66 14.67
N THR A 72 24.16 -10.06 15.92
CA THR A 72 22.96 -10.84 16.29
C THR A 72 21.69 -10.06 15.99
N ARG A 73 21.64 -8.76 16.33
CA ARG A 73 20.49 -7.91 16.05
C ARG A 73 20.20 -7.79 14.56
N GLU A 74 21.23 -7.58 13.74
CA GLU A 74 21.07 -7.51 12.29
C GLU A 74 20.55 -8.84 11.70
N VAL A 75 21.13 -9.98 12.15
CA VAL A 75 20.67 -11.30 11.69
C VAL A 75 19.24 -11.59 12.11
N GLN A 76 18.83 -11.21 13.32
CA GLN A 76 17.46 -11.36 13.77
C GLN A 76 16.51 -10.52 12.91
N ALA A 77 16.79 -9.23 12.71
CA ALA A 77 15.97 -8.35 11.91
C ALA A 77 15.88 -8.80 10.45
N GLU A 78 17.00 -9.17 9.83
CA GLU A 78 17.04 -9.65 8.45
C GLU A 78 16.28 -10.97 8.26
N SER A 79 16.45 -11.93 9.20
CA SER A 79 15.75 -13.21 9.15
C SER A 79 14.23 -13.07 9.35
N ILE A 80 13.81 -12.13 10.19
CA ILE A 80 12.39 -11.79 10.38
C ILE A 80 11.83 -11.20 9.10
N ALA A 81 12.52 -10.19 8.52
CA ALA A 81 12.09 -9.55 7.28
C ALA A 81 11.97 -10.55 6.14
N TYR A 82 12.96 -11.44 5.98
CA TYR A 82 12.91 -12.53 5.00
C TYR A 82 11.72 -13.45 5.23
N THR A 83 11.52 -13.92 6.48
CA THR A 83 10.44 -14.86 6.81
C THR A 83 9.06 -14.26 6.53
N VAL A 84 8.84 -13.00 6.92
CA VAL A 84 7.58 -12.30 6.66
C VAL A 84 7.36 -12.09 5.16
N CYS A 85 8.36 -11.62 4.42
CA CYS A 85 8.28 -11.45 2.97
C CYS A 85 7.96 -12.78 2.26
N GLN A 86 8.63 -13.87 2.63
CA GLN A 86 8.39 -15.19 2.06
C GLN A 86 6.97 -15.71 2.35
N HIS A 87 6.41 -15.42 3.54
CA HIS A 87 5.03 -15.78 3.87
C HIS A 87 4.02 -15.18 2.88
N TYR A 88 4.27 -13.96 2.41
CA TYR A 88 3.43 -13.29 1.40
C TYR A 88 3.87 -13.53 -0.05
N GLY A 89 4.78 -14.49 -0.29
CA GLY A 89 5.26 -14.82 -1.63
C GLY A 89 6.19 -13.79 -2.25
N LEU A 90 6.80 -12.92 -1.45
CA LEU A 90 7.74 -11.90 -1.88
C LEU A 90 9.17 -12.44 -1.77
N ASP A 91 9.85 -12.66 -2.89
CA ASP A 91 11.22 -13.18 -2.91
C ASP A 91 12.23 -12.06 -2.64
N THR A 92 12.89 -12.14 -1.50
CA THR A 92 13.96 -11.23 -1.06
C THR A 92 15.27 -11.96 -0.82
N SER A 93 15.45 -13.17 -1.38
CA SER A 93 16.61 -14.04 -1.16
C SER A 93 17.94 -13.41 -1.54
N ASP A 94 17.99 -12.63 -2.61
CA ASP A 94 19.21 -11.95 -3.09
C ASP A 94 19.81 -10.99 -2.04
N TYR A 95 18.99 -10.53 -1.09
CA TYR A 95 19.40 -9.56 -0.07
C TYR A 95 19.72 -10.19 1.30
N SER A 96 19.30 -11.43 1.56
CA SER A 96 19.23 -11.99 2.93
C SER A 96 20.30 -13.03 3.28
N PHE A 97 20.75 -13.83 2.33
CA PHE A 97 21.61 -15.01 2.64
C PHE A 97 23.02 -14.72 3.12
N GLY A 98 23.61 -13.57 2.74
CA GLY A 98 24.96 -13.22 3.15
C GLY A 98 25.16 -13.03 4.66
N TYR A 99 24.12 -12.63 5.37
CA TYR A 99 24.17 -12.33 6.80
C TYR A 99 24.13 -13.58 7.67
N VAL A 100 23.29 -14.56 7.33
CA VAL A 100 23.04 -15.75 8.15
C VAL A 100 24.24 -16.70 8.15
N ALA A 101 24.84 -16.94 6.98
CA ALA A 101 25.94 -17.88 6.82
C ALA A 101 27.19 -17.54 7.65
N GLY A 102 27.50 -16.26 7.79
CA GLY A 102 28.65 -15.82 8.58
C GLY A 102 28.38 -15.69 10.09
N TRP A 103 27.13 -15.53 10.50
CA TRP A 103 26.76 -15.31 11.91
C TRP A 103 26.81 -16.58 12.77
N SER A 104 26.42 -17.72 12.21
CA SER A 104 26.38 -19.00 12.95
C SER A 104 27.77 -19.58 13.28
N ALA A 105 28.81 -19.10 12.63
CA ALA A 105 30.17 -19.61 12.84
C ALA A 105 30.69 -19.24 14.23
N GLY A 106 30.99 -20.26 15.05
CA GLY A 106 31.62 -20.11 16.36
C GLY A 106 30.67 -19.81 17.53
N ARG A 107 29.35 -19.81 17.33
CA ARG A 107 28.36 -19.66 18.40
C ARG A 107 27.93 -20.99 18.97
N ASP A 108 27.52 -21.00 20.25
CA ASP A 108 27.02 -22.20 20.86
C ASP A 108 25.58 -22.53 20.39
N LEU A 109 25.19 -23.80 20.55
CA LEU A 109 23.88 -24.28 20.09
C LEU A 109 22.71 -23.66 20.87
N ALA A 110 22.90 -23.28 22.13
CA ALA A 110 21.84 -22.69 22.93
C ALA A 110 21.54 -21.28 22.49
N GLU A 111 22.57 -20.48 22.17
CA GLU A 111 22.44 -19.13 21.60
C GLU A 111 21.74 -19.16 20.24
N LEU A 112 22.13 -20.09 19.37
CA LEU A 112 21.49 -20.27 18.06
C LEU A 112 20.01 -20.62 18.20
N LYS A 113 19.66 -21.55 19.10
CA LYS A 113 18.26 -21.94 19.35
C LYS A 113 17.44 -20.79 19.91
N SER A 114 17.99 -20.01 20.84
CA SER A 114 17.31 -18.86 21.40
C SER A 114 17.02 -17.79 20.35
N SER A 115 17.99 -17.49 19.49
CA SER A 115 17.81 -16.55 18.38
C SER A 115 16.79 -17.03 17.34
N LEU A 116 16.79 -18.32 16.99
CA LEU A 116 15.81 -18.90 16.08
C LEU A 116 14.38 -18.82 16.64
N GLU A 117 14.21 -19.08 17.94
CA GLU A 117 12.91 -18.94 18.60
C GLU A 117 12.42 -17.49 18.62
N THR A 118 13.31 -16.55 18.90
CA THR A 118 13.02 -15.12 18.81
C THR A 118 12.59 -14.70 17.41
N ILE A 119 13.31 -15.14 16.37
CA ILE A 119 12.98 -14.87 14.99
C ILE A 119 11.60 -15.43 14.64
N ARG A 120 11.36 -16.71 14.98
CA ARG A 120 10.09 -17.40 14.69
C ARG A 120 8.89 -16.71 15.36
N SER A 121 8.98 -16.44 16.64
CA SER A 121 7.88 -15.83 17.41
C SER A 121 7.59 -14.40 16.92
N THR A 122 8.63 -13.60 16.68
CA THR A 122 8.45 -12.21 16.21
C THR A 122 7.92 -12.14 14.79
N ALA A 123 8.40 -13.01 13.89
CA ALA A 123 7.85 -13.09 12.53
C ALA A 123 6.36 -13.48 12.56
N ALA A 124 5.97 -14.46 13.39
CA ALA A 124 4.57 -14.85 13.55
C ALA A 124 3.70 -13.71 14.10
N GLU A 125 4.19 -12.93 15.08
CA GLU A 125 3.47 -11.77 15.59
C GLU A 125 3.26 -10.68 14.51
N ILE A 126 4.27 -10.41 13.69
CA ILE A 126 4.18 -9.43 12.60
C ILE A 126 3.17 -9.91 11.55
N ILE A 127 3.26 -11.18 11.12
CA ILE A 127 2.32 -11.77 10.15
C ILE A 127 0.89 -11.68 10.67
N ASN A 128 0.63 -12.13 11.90
CA ASN A 128 -0.71 -12.05 12.49
C ASN A 128 -1.24 -10.62 12.56
N SER A 129 -0.38 -9.65 12.90
CA SER A 129 -0.78 -8.24 12.92
C SER A 129 -1.11 -7.70 11.53
N ILE A 130 -0.37 -8.08 10.50
CA ILE A 130 -0.64 -7.71 9.11
C ILE A 130 -1.95 -8.34 8.65
N ASP A 131 -2.16 -9.63 8.89
CA ASP A 131 -3.37 -10.35 8.50
C ASP A 131 -4.63 -9.79 9.17
N GLU A 132 -4.54 -9.43 10.47
CA GLU A 132 -5.63 -8.74 11.19
C GLU A 132 -6.01 -7.43 10.51
N HIS A 133 -5.02 -6.58 10.18
CA HIS A 133 -5.26 -5.28 9.53
C HIS A 133 -5.77 -5.42 8.10
N ILE A 134 -5.27 -6.38 7.33
CA ILE A 134 -5.81 -6.68 5.99
C ILE A 134 -7.28 -7.09 6.09
N ALA A 135 -7.63 -7.95 7.06
CA ALA A 135 -9.01 -8.36 7.26
C ALA A 135 -9.92 -7.20 7.71
N GLU A 136 -9.41 -6.25 8.51
CA GLU A 136 -10.11 -5.02 8.88
C GLU A 136 -10.37 -4.13 7.67
N LEU A 137 -9.34 -3.85 6.85
CA LEU A 137 -9.46 -3.07 5.62
C LEU A 137 -10.45 -3.68 4.62
N GLN A 138 -10.42 -5.00 4.46
CA GLN A 138 -11.37 -5.71 3.60
C GLN A 138 -12.83 -5.59 4.10
N LYS A 139 -13.04 -5.61 5.42
CA LYS A 139 -14.36 -5.39 6.02
C LYS A 139 -14.85 -3.96 5.81
N GLU A 140 -13.98 -2.97 5.99
CA GLU A 140 -14.29 -1.56 5.73
C GLU A 140 -14.68 -1.36 4.26
N GLN A 141 -13.89 -1.86 3.33
CA GLN A 141 -14.20 -1.81 1.90
C GLN A 141 -15.51 -2.53 1.54
N ALA A 142 -15.78 -3.68 2.16
CA ALA A 142 -17.04 -4.40 1.96
C ALA A 142 -18.27 -3.66 2.56
N GLN A 143 -18.09 -2.83 3.60
CA GLN A 143 -19.15 -2.02 4.18
C GLN A 143 -19.39 -0.72 3.38
N ASP A 144 -18.35 -0.16 2.75
CA ASP A 144 -18.46 1.05 1.94
C ASP A 144 -18.99 0.77 0.53
N ALA A 145 -18.72 -0.41 -0.03
CA ALA A 145 -19.27 -0.83 -1.33
C ALA A 145 -20.81 -0.76 -1.44
N PRO A 146 -21.62 -1.15 -0.41
CA PRO A 146 -23.07 -0.93 -0.43
C PRO A 146 -23.47 0.54 -0.32
N ARG A 147 -22.68 1.38 0.38
CA ARG A 147 -22.93 2.83 0.49
C ARG A 147 -22.64 3.56 -0.82
N GLU A 148 -21.57 3.21 -1.51
CA GLU A 148 -21.30 3.71 -2.87
C GLU A 148 -22.39 3.27 -3.85
N LYS A 149 -22.79 1.99 -3.83
CA LYS A 149 -23.90 1.47 -4.65
C LYS A 149 -25.23 2.15 -4.34
N ALA A 150 -25.53 2.44 -3.08
CA ALA A 150 -26.75 3.17 -2.70
C ALA A 150 -26.69 4.64 -3.14
N ALA A 151 -25.54 5.29 -3.05
CA ALA A 151 -25.33 6.65 -3.59
C ALA A 151 -25.44 6.68 -5.13
N MET A 152 -25.08 5.61 -5.81
CA MET A 152 -25.20 5.46 -7.27
C MET A 152 -26.68 5.34 -7.72
N GLN A 153 -27.58 4.78 -6.90
CA GLN A 153 -29.02 4.73 -7.22
C GLN A 153 -29.71 6.10 -7.21
N GLU A 154 -29.06 7.13 -6.67
CA GLU A 154 -29.57 8.50 -6.68
C GLU A 154 -29.28 9.25 -7.98
N TYR A 155 -28.36 8.76 -8.86
CA TYR A 155 -28.02 9.43 -10.09
C TYR A 155 -28.81 8.91 -11.28
N ILE A 156 -29.24 9.84 -12.14
CA ILE A 156 -29.78 9.54 -13.48
C ILE A 156 -28.66 9.80 -14.48
N TYR A 157 -28.34 8.81 -15.31
CA TYR A 157 -27.35 8.95 -16.36
C TYR A 157 -28.01 9.19 -17.70
N LYS A 158 -27.50 10.18 -18.46
CA LYS A 158 -28.00 10.50 -19.79
C LYS A 158 -26.86 10.61 -20.77
N ILE A 159 -27.12 10.23 -22.02
CA ILE A 159 -26.22 10.43 -23.15
C ILE A 159 -26.74 11.62 -23.94
N GLU A 160 -25.88 12.62 -24.11
CA GLU A 160 -26.20 13.84 -24.83
C GLU A 160 -25.24 14.03 -25.99
N ALA A 161 -25.75 14.62 -27.09
CA ALA A 161 -24.91 14.95 -28.25
C ALA A 161 -23.97 16.12 -27.88
N ASN A 162 -22.69 15.99 -28.22
CA ASN A 162 -21.74 17.08 -28.08
C ASN A 162 -21.84 18.06 -29.26
N PRO A 163 -22.37 19.26 -29.09
CA PRO A 163 -22.57 20.21 -30.18
C PRO A 163 -21.26 20.84 -30.70
N ARG A 164 -20.14 20.61 -30.01
CA ARG A 164 -18.85 21.25 -30.30
C ARG A 164 -17.90 20.42 -31.15
N THR A 165 -18.25 19.17 -31.42
CA THR A 165 -17.38 18.27 -32.19
C THR A 165 -18.08 17.72 -33.42
N THR A 166 -17.31 17.56 -34.51
CA THR A 166 -17.76 16.99 -35.78
C THR A 166 -17.25 15.56 -36.01
N GLY A 167 -16.40 15.05 -35.09
CA GLY A 167 -15.83 13.70 -35.14
C GLY A 167 -16.79 12.64 -34.59
N ASP A 168 -16.73 11.42 -35.12
CA ASP A 168 -17.59 10.32 -34.70
C ASP A 168 -17.22 9.79 -33.31
N ASN A 169 -15.95 9.96 -32.82
CA ASN A 169 -15.49 9.45 -31.56
C ASN A 169 -15.86 10.36 -30.35
N ASP A 170 -16.00 11.68 -30.55
CA ASP A 170 -16.26 12.65 -29.48
C ASP A 170 -17.65 13.28 -29.57
N ARG A 171 -18.58 12.59 -30.23
CA ARG A 171 -19.89 13.14 -30.57
C ARG A 171 -20.87 13.14 -29.41
N PHE A 172 -20.62 12.35 -28.40
CA PHE A 172 -21.54 12.15 -27.27
C PHE A 172 -20.79 12.25 -25.94
N PHE A 173 -21.49 12.73 -24.93
CA PHE A 173 -21.01 12.67 -23.57
C PHE A 173 -22.03 12.00 -22.65
N LEU A 174 -21.50 11.25 -21.69
CA LEU A 174 -22.25 10.60 -20.63
C LEU A 174 -22.28 11.55 -19.42
N GLN A 175 -23.48 12.05 -19.09
CA GLN A 175 -23.73 13.04 -18.06
C GLN A 175 -24.47 12.42 -16.87
N ALA A 176 -23.99 12.70 -15.68
CA ALA A 176 -24.69 12.39 -14.43
C ALA A 176 -25.65 13.50 -14.06
N TYR A 177 -26.82 13.15 -13.51
CA TYR A 177 -27.83 14.05 -12.99
C TYR A 177 -28.26 13.60 -11.61
N LEU A 178 -28.27 14.52 -10.65
CA LEU A 178 -28.74 14.26 -9.29
C LEU A 178 -30.21 14.66 -9.18
N PRO A 179 -31.16 13.71 -8.96
CA PRO A 179 -32.55 14.02 -8.73
C PRO A 179 -32.74 14.93 -7.52
N GLN A 180 -33.71 15.85 -7.60
CA GLN A 180 -34.08 16.73 -6.50
C GLN A 180 -35.53 16.49 -6.11
N GLU A 181 -35.89 16.77 -4.85
CA GLU A 181 -37.25 16.58 -4.29
C GLU A 181 -38.35 17.31 -5.06
N ASN A 182 -38.00 18.38 -5.77
CA ASN A 182 -38.92 19.17 -6.60
C ASN A 182 -39.20 18.58 -8.00
N GLY A 183 -38.76 17.34 -8.26
CA GLY A 183 -38.88 16.66 -9.55
C GLY A 183 -37.92 17.16 -10.66
N ARG A 184 -37.04 18.09 -10.33
CA ARG A 184 -35.96 18.54 -11.22
C ARG A 184 -34.71 17.71 -10.96
N ALA A 185 -33.76 17.73 -11.88
CA ALA A 185 -32.46 17.12 -11.69
C ALA A 185 -31.37 18.20 -11.80
N LYS A 186 -30.45 18.20 -10.85
CA LYS A 186 -29.24 19.04 -10.92
C LYS A 186 -28.24 18.38 -11.84
N ILE A 187 -27.66 19.13 -12.77
CA ILE A 187 -26.58 18.67 -13.64
C ILE A 187 -25.37 18.37 -12.77
N GLY A 188 -24.87 17.15 -12.84
CA GLY A 188 -23.63 16.68 -12.24
C GLY A 188 -22.47 16.72 -13.22
N ASP A 189 -21.50 15.83 -13.03
CA ASP A 189 -20.30 15.79 -13.84
C ASP A 189 -20.54 15.12 -15.20
N VAL A 190 -19.80 15.54 -16.24
CA VAL A 190 -19.56 14.74 -17.42
C VAL A 190 -18.60 13.63 -17.06
N LEU A 191 -19.02 12.38 -17.22
CA LEU A 191 -18.24 11.20 -16.82
C LEU A 191 -17.34 10.69 -17.93
N TYR A 192 -17.83 10.78 -19.19
CA TYR A 192 -17.13 10.29 -20.36
C TYR A 192 -17.53 11.08 -21.61
N ILE A 193 -16.59 11.26 -22.54
CA ILE A 193 -16.83 11.84 -23.87
C ILE A 193 -16.29 10.85 -24.91
N GLY A 194 -17.10 10.49 -25.91
CA GLY A 194 -16.70 9.56 -26.95
C GLY A 194 -17.84 9.06 -27.83
N SER A 195 -17.66 7.88 -28.41
CA SER A 195 -18.68 7.30 -29.31
C SER A 195 -19.97 6.93 -28.58
N LEU A 196 -21.10 6.97 -29.29
CA LEU A 196 -22.40 6.58 -28.74
C LEU A 196 -22.39 5.14 -28.18
N ALA A 197 -21.67 4.24 -28.84
CA ALA A 197 -21.57 2.85 -28.43
C ALA A 197 -20.89 2.74 -27.07
N LYS A 198 -19.76 3.44 -26.87
CA LYS A 198 -19.03 3.43 -25.58
C LYS A 198 -19.80 4.12 -24.47
N CYS A 199 -20.46 5.24 -24.74
CA CYS A 199 -21.34 5.89 -23.78
C CYS A 199 -22.50 4.98 -23.32
N ARG A 200 -23.08 4.18 -24.21
CA ARG A 200 -24.13 3.22 -23.87
C ARG A 200 -23.62 2.06 -23.02
N GLU A 201 -22.46 1.52 -23.35
CA GLU A 201 -21.80 0.46 -22.56
C GLU A 201 -21.55 0.94 -21.12
N LEU A 202 -20.91 2.10 -20.95
CA LEU A 202 -20.59 2.67 -19.63
C LEU A 202 -21.85 3.04 -18.83
N MET A 203 -22.86 3.59 -19.50
CA MET A 203 -24.15 3.87 -18.87
C MET A 203 -24.86 2.59 -18.39
N GLY A 204 -24.74 1.51 -19.17
CA GLY A 204 -25.27 0.19 -18.79
C GLY A 204 -24.61 -0.31 -17.51
N GLY A 205 -23.28 -0.28 -17.44
CA GLY A 205 -22.49 -0.67 -16.25
C GLY A 205 -22.80 0.20 -15.02
N LEU A 206 -22.95 1.51 -15.20
CA LEU A 206 -23.38 2.42 -14.12
C LEU A 206 -24.79 2.09 -13.60
N ASN A 207 -25.75 1.90 -14.48
CA ASN A 207 -27.13 1.57 -14.10
C ASN A 207 -27.26 0.18 -13.47
N ALA A 208 -26.41 -0.77 -13.86
CA ALA A 208 -26.34 -2.10 -13.27
C ALA A 208 -25.55 -2.12 -11.93
N GLY A 209 -24.88 -1.03 -11.57
CA GLY A 209 -24.00 -0.97 -10.43
C GLY A 209 -22.73 -1.82 -10.60
N GLU A 210 -22.36 -2.13 -11.84
CA GLU A 210 -21.12 -2.84 -12.22
C GLU A 210 -19.93 -1.89 -12.34
N LEU A 211 -20.19 -0.60 -12.58
CA LEU A 211 -19.21 0.48 -12.64
C LEU A 211 -19.58 1.62 -11.69
N THR A 212 -18.56 2.29 -11.16
CA THR A 212 -18.67 3.54 -10.40
C THR A 212 -18.42 4.75 -11.30
N GLN A 213 -18.88 5.93 -10.89
CA GLN A 213 -18.53 7.18 -11.59
C GLN A 213 -17.01 7.44 -11.60
N GLY A 214 -16.32 7.05 -10.53
CA GLY A 214 -14.86 7.15 -10.42
C GLY A 214 -14.15 6.32 -11.49
N GLU A 215 -14.52 5.05 -11.61
CA GLU A 215 -13.94 4.13 -12.62
C GLU A 215 -14.20 4.62 -14.06
N VAL A 216 -15.38 5.17 -14.34
CA VAL A 216 -15.67 5.74 -15.65
C VAL A 216 -14.80 6.97 -15.95
N LYS A 217 -14.59 7.86 -14.97
CA LYS A 217 -13.68 9.00 -15.09
C LYS A 217 -12.23 8.60 -15.30
N GLU A 218 -11.76 7.55 -14.60
CA GLU A 218 -10.41 7.00 -14.79
C GLU A 218 -10.23 6.38 -16.19
N LEU A 219 -11.23 5.66 -16.67
CA LEU A 219 -11.23 5.14 -18.06
C LEU A 219 -11.13 6.27 -19.08
N TYR A 220 -11.83 7.38 -18.83
CA TYR A 220 -11.76 8.56 -19.68
C TYR A 220 -10.39 9.22 -19.65
N ALA A 221 -9.81 9.41 -18.46
CA ALA A 221 -8.47 9.99 -18.30
C ALA A 221 -7.40 9.16 -19.06
N LYS A 222 -7.43 7.83 -18.89
CA LYS A 222 -6.51 6.91 -19.60
C LYS A 222 -6.68 6.96 -21.11
N ALA A 223 -7.91 7.12 -21.60
CA ALA A 223 -8.17 7.26 -23.05
C ALA A 223 -7.60 8.56 -23.61
N GLN A 224 -7.71 9.66 -22.88
CA GLN A 224 -7.14 10.97 -23.24
C GLN A 224 -5.61 10.95 -23.27
N GLU A 225 -4.97 10.32 -22.29
CA GLU A 225 -3.50 10.14 -22.24
C GLU A 225 -3.01 9.34 -23.46
N ALA A 226 -3.70 8.25 -23.80
CA ALA A 226 -3.33 7.41 -24.94
C ALA A 226 -3.52 8.11 -26.31
N GLU A 227 -4.40 9.10 -26.42
CA GLU A 227 -4.56 9.94 -27.60
C GLU A 227 -3.47 11.03 -27.66
N ALA A 228 -3.14 11.67 -26.54
CA ALA A 228 -2.08 12.68 -26.46
C ALA A 228 -0.71 12.11 -26.86
N ASP A 229 -0.42 10.87 -26.48
CA ASP A 229 0.83 10.19 -26.85
C ASP A 229 0.92 9.89 -28.36
N LYS A 230 -0.20 9.67 -29.06
CA LYS A 230 -0.22 9.46 -30.52
C LYS A 230 0.07 10.72 -31.31
N ASP A 231 -0.41 11.87 -30.82
CA ASP A 231 -0.21 13.17 -31.49
C ASP A 231 1.23 13.71 -31.31
N THR A 232 1.98 13.17 -30.34
CA THR A 232 3.38 13.56 -30.08
C THR A 232 4.38 12.86 -31.03
N PHE A 233 3.96 11.80 -31.71
CA PHE A 233 4.78 11.00 -32.65
C PHE A 233 4.38 11.13 -34.13
N SER A 234 3.51 12.06 -34.49
CA SER A 234 3.11 12.43 -35.86
C SER A 234 3.65 13.80 -36.25
#